data_abe527e26262780cb903ec6c4f5da422
#
_entry.id   abe527e26262780cb903ec6c4f5da422
#
_cell.length_a   1.000
_cell.length_b   1.000
_cell.length_c   1.000
_cell.angle_alpha   90.00
_cell.angle_beta   90.00
_cell.angle_gamma   90.00
#
_symmetry.space_group_name_H-M   'P 1'
#
loop_
_entity.id
_entity.type
_entity.pdbx_description
1 polymer ?
#
loop_
_entity_poly.entity_id
_entity_poly.type
_entity_poly.pdbx_seq_one_letter_code
_entity_poly.pdbx_strand_id
1 'polypeptide(L)'
;MATNKDLCTVERRGRVHLITITGAGEHRLNPGLLAALRSAVAASAGAGALVLAAEGKFFSNGFDQAWARTAPPHLHSTMDGGLLALVADLLALRMPTVAAVTGHAAAAGCALALAHDAVLMRGTRGFLYMSEVDVGIKFVDFVAAVLRDKVPDAAARRDLVMRGDRVAAAEAVRRGLVDAAVDGGPEDVVAAAVAEAERLAARGWDGEAVAEIRKAAWPQLWGQVKDHGAGPAQAPAGVRPRL
;
A
#
# COMPACT_ATOMS: atom_id res chain seq x y z
N MET A 1 22.61 6.92 -11.22
CA MET A 1 21.37 7.04 -10.40
C MET A 1 20.23 6.59 -11.28
N ALA A 2 19.46 5.57 -10.84
CA ALA A 2 18.25 5.15 -11.56
C ALA A 2 17.27 6.33 -11.62
N THR A 3 16.62 6.53 -12.74
CA THR A 3 15.58 7.55 -12.86
C THR A 3 14.32 7.07 -12.15
N ASN A 4 13.43 7.96 -11.71
CA ASN A 4 12.14 7.58 -11.06
C ASN A 4 11.32 6.59 -11.92
N LYS A 5 11.49 6.60 -13.24
CA LYS A 5 10.84 5.69 -14.18
C LYS A 5 11.38 4.25 -14.12
N ASP A 6 12.58 4.07 -13.57
CA ASP A 6 13.21 2.76 -13.48
C ASP A 6 12.76 1.99 -12.22
N LEU A 7 12.12 2.67 -11.24
CA LEU A 7 11.69 2.07 -9.97
C LEU A 7 10.21 1.70 -9.94
N CYS A 8 9.37 2.46 -10.62
CA CYS A 8 7.97 2.13 -10.83
C CYS A 8 7.44 2.79 -12.11
N THR A 9 6.41 2.19 -12.68
CA THR A 9 5.67 2.71 -13.84
C THR A 9 4.26 3.11 -13.46
N VAL A 10 3.65 4.02 -14.22
CA VAL A 10 2.22 4.34 -14.13
C VAL A 10 1.59 4.07 -15.49
N GLU A 11 0.62 3.19 -15.53
CA GLU A 11 -0.15 2.84 -16.73
C GLU A 11 -1.62 3.20 -16.52
N ARG A 12 -2.26 3.79 -17.54
CA ARG A 12 -3.70 4.01 -17.52
C ARG A 12 -4.43 2.82 -18.10
N ARG A 13 -5.33 2.22 -17.33
CA ARG A 13 -6.25 1.13 -17.73
C ARG A 13 -7.69 1.60 -17.50
N GLY A 14 -8.34 2.08 -18.56
CA GLY A 14 -9.66 2.65 -18.44
C GLY A 14 -9.68 3.89 -17.53
N ARG A 15 -10.43 3.83 -16.43
CA ARG A 15 -10.47 4.85 -15.37
C ARG A 15 -9.43 4.62 -14.27
N VAL A 16 -8.74 3.48 -14.28
CA VAL A 16 -7.78 3.09 -13.26
C VAL A 16 -6.37 3.51 -13.64
N HIS A 17 -5.60 4.04 -12.71
CA HIS A 17 -4.16 4.13 -12.82
C HIS A 17 -3.52 2.94 -12.09
N LEU A 18 -2.76 2.16 -12.83
CA LEU A 18 -1.96 1.05 -12.31
C LEU A 18 -0.52 1.53 -12.09
N ILE A 19 -0.10 1.56 -10.84
CA ILE A 19 1.30 1.75 -10.46
C ILE A 19 1.91 0.36 -10.28
N THR A 20 3.02 0.09 -11.00
CA THR A 20 3.76 -1.16 -10.86
C THR A 20 5.17 -0.89 -10.38
N ILE A 21 5.56 -1.44 -9.24
CA ILE A 21 6.96 -1.47 -8.80
C ILE A 21 7.70 -2.42 -9.72
N THR A 22 8.77 -1.95 -10.37
CA THR A 22 9.44 -2.65 -11.46
C THR A 22 10.65 -3.46 -11.00
N GLY A 23 10.97 -4.49 -11.76
CA GLY A 23 12.13 -5.34 -11.56
C GLY A 23 11.86 -6.59 -10.72
N ALA A 24 12.82 -7.52 -10.77
CA ALA A 24 12.72 -8.82 -10.09
C ALA A 24 13.23 -8.80 -8.63
N GLY A 25 13.54 -7.63 -8.11
CA GLY A 25 14.10 -7.47 -6.77
C GLY A 25 13.13 -7.75 -5.63
N GLU A 26 13.58 -7.47 -4.41
CA GLU A 26 12.76 -7.61 -3.21
C GLU A 26 11.89 -6.37 -2.93
N HIS A 27 11.98 -5.35 -3.75
CA HIS A 27 11.25 -4.08 -3.63
C HIS A 27 11.36 -3.50 -2.21
N ARG A 28 12.60 -3.44 -1.70
CA ARG A 28 12.86 -2.88 -0.38
C ARG A 28 12.64 -1.38 -0.39
N LEU A 29 11.87 -0.92 0.59
CA LEU A 29 11.48 0.47 0.73
C LEU A 29 12.68 1.28 1.22
N ASN A 30 13.33 1.98 0.30
CA ASN A 30 14.36 2.99 0.56
C ASN A 30 13.86 4.36 0.10
N PRO A 31 14.55 5.46 0.44
CA PRO A 31 14.09 6.80 0.09
C PRO A 31 13.83 7.01 -1.41
N GLY A 32 14.61 6.36 -2.30
CA GLY A 32 14.44 6.45 -3.73
C GLY A 32 13.12 5.83 -4.21
N LEU A 33 12.84 4.59 -3.81
CA LEU A 33 11.58 3.92 -4.14
C LEU A 33 10.37 4.63 -3.54
N LEU A 34 10.46 5.06 -2.28
CA LEU A 34 9.39 5.80 -1.60
C LEU A 34 9.08 7.13 -2.30
N ALA A 35 10.10 7.87 -2.73
CA ALA A 35 9.92 9.10 -3.50
C ALA A 35 9.29 8.84 -4.89
N ALA A 36 9.70 7.74 -5.57
CA ALA A 36 9.13 7.35 -6.85
C ALA A 36 7.64 6.99 -6.71
N LEU A 37 7.29 6.19 -5.70
CA LEU A 37 5.90 5.82 -5.41
C LEU A 37 5.03 7.04 -5.08
N ARG A 38 5.52 7.96 -4.24
CA ARG A 38 4.80 9.20 -3.93
C ARG A 38 4.55 10.06 -5.19
N SER A 39 5.56 10.17 -6.05
CA SER A 39 5.40 10.88 -7.33
C SER A 39 4.36 10.21 -8.23
N ALA A 40 4.34 8.87 -8.28
CA ALA A 40 3.36 8.10 -9.05
C ALA A 40 1.93 8.24 -8.49
N VAL A 41 1.77 8.23 -7.16
CA VAL A 41 0.49 8.47 -6.48
C VAL A 41 -0.02 9.88 -6.79
N ALA A 42 0.84 10.90 -6.68
CA ALA A 42 0.49 12.29 -6.99
C ALA A 42 0.07 12.45 -8.47
N ALA A 43 0.79 11.81 -9.41
CA ALA A 43 0.45 11.82 -10.83
C ALA A 43 -0.88 11.10 -11.13
N SER A 44 -1.38 10.29 -10.21
CA SER A 44 -2.62 9.52 -10.34
C SER A 44 -3.85 10.20 -9.74
N ALA A 45 -3.73 11.38 -9.11
CA ALA A 45 -4.79 12.04 -8.36
C ALA A 45 -6.08 12.36 -9.16
N GLY A 46 -6.04 12.35 -10.49
CA GLY A 46 -7.18 12.55 -11.37
C GLY A 46 -7.84 11.28 -11.93
N ALA A 47 -7.37 10.11 -11.51
CA ALA A 47 -7.94 8.83 -11.94
C ALA A 47 -9.26 8.51 -11.21
N GLY A 48 -10.01 7.53 -11.74
CA GLY A 48 -11.21 7.02 -11.07
C GLY A 48 -10.89 6.07 -9.91
N ALA A 49 -9.75 5.38 -9.98
CA ALA A 49 -9.19 4.53 -8.90
C ALA A 49 -7.69 4.31 -9.12
N LEU A 50 -7.01 3.82 -8.07
CA LEU A 50 -5.59 3.48 -8.10
C LEU A 50 -5.39 2.01 -7.77
N VAL A 51 -4.51 1.35 -8.53
CA VAL A 51 -3.99 0.00 -8.19
C VAL A 51 -2.48 0.11 -7.99
N LEU A 52 -1.98 -0.49 -6.90
CA LEU A 52 -0.55 -0.68 -6.68
C LEU A 52 -0.21 -2.17 -6.81
N ALA A 53 0.71 -2.49 -7.70
CA ALA A 53 1.22 -3.83 -7.96
C ALA A 53 2.75 -3.85 -7.93
N ALA A 54 3.33 -5.04 -8.02
CA ALA A 54 4.77 -5.21 -8.14
C ALA A 54 5.11 -6.40 -9.05
N GLU A 55 6.24 -6.31 -9.75
CA GLU A 55 6.82 -7.41 -10.52
C GLU A 55 7.57 -8.40 -9.60
N GLY A 56 7.86 -9.59 -10.14
CA GLY A 56 8.75 -10.56 -9.51
C GLY A 56 8.17 -11.30 -8.32
N LYS A 57 9.04 -11.63 -7.36
CA LYS A 57 8.72 -12.51 -6.23
C LYS A 57 8.05 -11.79 -5.06
N PHE A 58 8.32 -10.51 -4.90
CA PHE A 58 7.85 -9.70 -3.77
C PHE A 58 6.96 -8.57 -4.25
N PHE A 59 5.88 -8.32 -3.52
CA PHE A 59 5.22 -7.04 -3.53
C PHE A 59 6.13 -5.99 -2.87
N SER A 60 6.61 -6.27 -1.66
CA SER A 60 7.70 -5.57 -1.00
C SER A 60 8.19 -6.38 0.21
N ASN A 61 9.50 -6.43 0.41
CA ASN A 61 10.14 -7.08 1.57
C ASN A 61 10.48 -6.08 2.69
N GLY A 62 9.66 -5.02 2.84
CA GLY A 62 9.81 -4.02 3.89
C GLY A 62 10.98 -3.06 3.68
N PHE A 63 11.42 -2.44 4.76
CA PHE A 63 12.48 -1.44 4.70
C PHE A 63 13.83 -1.99 4.23
N ASP A 64 14.59 -1.16 3.51
CA ASP A 64 15.95 -1.48 3.06
C ASP A 64 16.96 -1.35 4.21
N GLN A 65 17.08 -2.42 4.98
CA GLN A 65 18.01 -2.47 6.11
C GLN A 65 19.49 -2.42 5.66
N ALA A 66 19.79 -2.84 4.43
CA ALA A 66 21.14 -2.73 3.88
C ALA A 66 21.49 -1.27 3.60
N TRP A 67 20.57 -0.53 2.99
CA TRP A 67 20.70 0.90 2.82
C TRP A 67 20.83 1.61 4.19
N ALA A 68 19.96 1.29 5.15
CA ALA A 68 19.98 1.92 6.48
C ALA A 68 21.31 1.73 7.21
N ARG A 69 21.95 0.56 7.11
CA ARG A 69 23.26 0.31 7.73
C ARG A 69 24.41 1.12 7.13
N THR A 70 24.29 1.52 5.87
CA THR A 70 25.35 2.27 5.16
C THR A 70 25.07 3.77 5.09
N ALA A 71 23.82 4.17 5.26
CA ALA A 71 23.41 5.56 5.23
C ALA A 71 23.85 6.30 6.53
N PRO A 72 24.19 7.59 6.43
CA PRO A 72 24.42 8.41 7.61
C PRO A 72 23.19 8.38 8.54
N PRO A 73 23.39 8.31 9.89
CA PRO A 73 22.29 8.17 10.86
C PRO A 73 21.17 9.22 10.70
N HIS A 74 21.50 10.43 10.35
CA HIS A 74 20.51 11.52 10.15
C HIS A 74 19.56 11.28 8.95
N LEU A 75 19.88 10.34 8.06
CA LEU A 75 19.02 9.96 6.93
C LEU A 75 18.08 8.78 7.24
N HIS A 76 18.25 8.10 8.38
CA HIS A 76 17.39 6.96 8.73
C HIS A 76 15.91 7.40 8.85
N SER A 77 15.65 8.55 9.43
CA SER A 77 14.31 9.13 9.52
C SER A 77 13.67 9.45 8.16
N THR A 78 14.46 9.58 7.09
CA THR A 78 13.93 9.82 5.74
C THR A 78 13.23 8.60 5.16
N MET A 79 13.64 7.39 5.56
CA MET A 79 13.01 6.15 5.14
C MET A 79 11.65 5.97 5.85
N ASP A 80 11.62 6.14 7.17
CA ASP A 80 10.39 6.06 7.95
C ASP A 80 9.42 7.18 7.54
N GLY A 81 9.89 8.43 7.51
CA GLY A 81 9.11 9.58 7.09
C GLY A 81 8.62 9.49 5.64
N GLY A 82 9.39 8.87 4.75
CA GLY A 82 8.98 8.62 3.37
C GLY A 82 7.80 7.66 3.26
N LEU A 83 7.77 6.60 4.08
CA LEU A 83 6.63 5.68 4.11
C LEU A 83 5.41 6.29 4.79
N LEU A 84 5.60 7.02 5.91
CA LEU A 84 4.53 7.79 6.54
C LEU A 84 3.87 8.75 5.55
N ALA A 85 4.68 9.48 4.79
CA ALA A 85 4.21 10.41 3.78
C ALA A 85 3.47 9.71 2.63
N LEU A 86 3.96 8.56 2.14
CA LEU A 86 3.28 7.75 1.12
C LEU A 86 1.92 7.26 1.61
N VAL A 87 1.84 6.76 2.84
CA VAL A 87 0.57 6.29 3.42
C VAL A 87 -0.40 7.46 3.66
N ALA A 88 0.10 8.62 4.11
CA ALA A 88 -0.72 9.82 4.22
C ALA A 88 -1.30 10.26 2.86
N ASP A 89 -0.46 10.23 1.80
CA ASP A 89 -0.90 10.55 0.44
C ASP A 89 -1.97 9.56 -0.05
N LEU A 90 -1.82 8.24 0.21
CA LEU A 90 -2.82 7.21 -0.12
C LEU A 90 -4.14 7.43 0.62
N LEU A 91 -4.11 7.71 1.92
CA LEU A 91 -5.32 7.95 2.71
C LEU A 91 -6.05 9.23 2.30
N ALA A 92 -5.33 10.23 1.79
CA ALA A 92 -5.89 11.49 1.31
C ALA A 92 -6.42 11.43 -0.13
N LEU A 93 -6.19 10.33 -0.87
CA LEU A 93 -6.71 10.19 -2.24
C LEU A 93 -8.24 10.25 -2.28
N ARG A 94 -8.75 11.02 -3.25
CA ARG A 94 -10.20 11.20 -3.47
C ARG A 94 -10.82 10.13 -4.37
N MET A 95 -10.23 8.93 -4.38
CA MET A 95 -10.63 7.78 -5.18
C MET A 95 -10.30 6.49 -4.46
N PRO A 96 -10.94 5.35 -4.81
CA PRO A 96 -10.60 4.05 -4.27
C PRO A 96 -9.16 3.62 -4.58
N THR A 97 -8.57 2.85 -3.67
CA THR A 97 -7.22 2.29 -3.79
C THR A 97 -7.23 0.79 -3.58
N VAL A 98 -6.53 0.05 -4.43
CA VAL A 98 -6.44 -1.41 -4.38
C VAL A 98 -4.97 -1.85 -4.40
N ALA A 99 -4.57 -2.73 -3.49
CA ALA A 99 -3.28 -3.40 -3.55
C ALA A 99 -3.41 -4.75 -4.26
N ALA A 100 -2.62 -4.96 -5.31
CA ALA A 100 -2.46 -6.24 -5.99
C ALA A 100 -1.20 -6.94 -5.46
N VAL A 101 -1.34 -7.77 -4.44
CA VAL A 101 -0.23 -8.50 -3.81
C VAL A 101 0.13 -9.71 -4.64
N THR A 102 0.98 -9.51 -5.64
CA THR A 102 1.41 -10.52 -6.62
C THR A 102 2.41 -11.53 -6.07
N GLY A 103 3.01 -11.24 -4.91
CA GLY A 103 4.02 -12.05 -4.26
C GLY A 103 4.07 -11.83 -2.75
N HIS A 104 5.25 -11.95 -2.13
CA HIS A 104 5.39 -11.72 -0.70
C HIS A 104 5.23 -10.24 -0.33
N ALA A 105 4.49 -9.96 0.74
CA ALA A 105 4.41 -8.66 1.37
C ALA A 105 4.83 -8.80 2.84
N ALA A 106 6.00 -8.26 3.18
CA ALA A 106 6.63 -8.45 4.47
C ALA A 106 6.85 -7.13 5.21
N ALA A 107 6.72 -7.14 6.53
CA ALA A 107 7.07 -6.01 7.39
C ALA A 107 6.40 -4.70 6.92
N ALA A 108 7.16 -3.63 6.70
CA ALA A 108 6.66 -2.37 6.15
C ALA A 108 5.97 -2.53 4.77
N GLY A 109 6.31 -3.56 3.97
CA GLY A 109 5.63 -3.90 2.73
C GLY A 109 4.23 -4.49 2.96
N CYS A 110 4.05 -5.27 4.03
CA CYS A 110 2.73 -5.73 4.48
C CYS A 110 1.88 -4.54 4.94
N ALA A 111 2.46 -3.64 5.74
CA ALA A 111 1.77 -2.43 6.18
C ALA A 111 1.33 -1.54 5.00
N LEU A 112 2.19 -1.40 3.97
CA LEU A 112 1.86 -0.66 2.76
C LEU A 112 0.69 -1.31 1.99
N ALA A 113 0.67 -2.64 1.85
CA ALA A 113 -0.44 -3.35 1.21
C ALA A 113 -1.76 -3.12 1.97
N LEU A 114 -1.73 -3.29 3.30
CA LEU A 114 -2.90 -3.09 4.17
C LEU A 114 -3.40 -1.65 4.22
N ALA A 115 -2.58 -0.65 3.89
CA ALA A 115 -2.99 0.75 3.87
C ALA A 115 -4.00 1.08 2.75
N HIS A 116 -4.21 0.21 1.77
CA HIS A 116 -5.19 0.38 0.70
C HIS A 116 -6.63 0.08 1.17
N ASP A 117 -7.62 0.47 0.36
CA ASP A 117 -9.04 0.22 0.67
C ASP A 117 -9.42 -1.25 0.46
N ALA A 118 -8.81 -1.89 -0.56
CA ALA A 118 -8.96 -3.32 -0.82
C ALA A 118 -7.59 -3.95 -1.11
N VAL A 119 -7.44 -5.21 -0.75
CA VAL A 119 -6.22 -6.00 -0.95
C VAL A 119 -6.57 -7.32 -1.62
N LEU A 120 -6.09 -7.54 -2.84
CA LEU A 120 -6.20 -8.81 -3.53
C LEU A 120 -4.84 -9.49 -3.52
N MET A 121 -4.80 -10.77 -3.20
CA MET A 121 -3.56 -11.51 -3.03
C MET A 121 -3.52 -12.75 -3.91
N ARG A 122 -2.35 -13.06 -4.46
CA ARG A 122 -2.11 -14.26 -5.25
C ARG A 122 -2.33 -15.52 -4.42
N GLY A 123 -3.27 -16.38 -4.86
CA GLY A 123 -3.64 -17.62 -4.18
C GLY A 123 -2.57 -18.69 -4.20
N THR A 124 -1.81 -18.76 -5.30
CA THR A 124 -0.85 -19.83 -5.55
C THR A 124 0.54 -19.59 -4.97
N ARG A 125 0.88 -18.33 -4.56
CA ARG A 125 2.20 -17.96 -4.10
C ARG A 125 2.19 -16.66 -3.31
N GLY A 126 3.05 -16.59 -2.30
CA GLY A 126 3.25 -15.40 -1.48
C GLY A 126 2.69 -15.54 -0.09
N PHE A 127 3.14 -14.67 0.80
CA PHE A 127 2.70 -14.58 2.18
C PHE A 127 2.61 -13.13 2.61
N LEU A 128 1.61 -12.83 3.44
CA LEU A 128 1.63 -11.66 4.32
C LEU A 128 2.30 -12.06 5.63
N TYR A 129 3.24 -11.27 6.11
CA TYR A 129 3.90 -11.52 7.40
C TYR A 129 4.60 -10.30 7.97
N MET A 130 4.77 -10.31 9.29
CA MET A 130 5.55 -9.33 10.04
C MET A 130 6.73 -10.07 10.66
N SER A 131 7.95 -9.80 10.18
CA SER A 131 9.16 -10.53 10.58
C SER A 131 9.98 -9.84 11.67
N GLU A 132 9.48 -8.75 12.20
CA GLU A 132 10.23 -7.89 13.15
C GLU A 132 10.59 -8.63 14.43
N VAL A 133 9.70 -9.49 14.94
CA VAL A 133 9.96 -10.32 16.11
C VAL A 133 11.10 -11.31 15.87
N ASP A 134 11.18 -11.90 14.68
CA ASP A 134 12.22 -12.87 14.32
C ASP A 134 13.61 -12.24 14.18
N VAL A 135 13.66 -10.97 13.75
CA VAL A 135 14.91 -10.24 13.50
C VAL A 135 15.26 -9.23 14.61
N GLY A 136 14.47 -9.18 15.68
CA GLY A 136 14.71 -8.30 16.83
C GLY A 136 14.58 -6.81 16.55
N ILE A 137 13.72 -6.42 15.58
CA ILE A 137 13.46 -5.02 15.22
C ILE A 137 12.14 -4.58 15.86
N LYS A 138 12.13 -3.38 16.44
CA LYS A 138 10.90 -2.79 16.98
C LYS A 138 10.03 -2.23 15.87
N PHE A 139 8.70 -2.32 16.05
CA PHE A 139 7.78 -1.60 15.19
C PHE A 139 7.93 -0.09 15.39
N VAL A 140 7.82 0.65 14.30
CA VAL A 140 7.52 2.08 14.34
C VAL A 140 6.02 2.26 14.60
N ASP A 141 5.64 3.33 15.29
CA ASP A 141 4.27 3.52 15.81
C ASP A 141 3.19 3.43 14.72
N PHE A 142 3.48 3.92 13.52
CA PHE A 142 2.51 3.88 12.42
C PHE A 142 2.22 2.44 11.95
N VAL A 143 3.19 1.52 11.98
CA VAL A 143 2.97 0.10 11.64
C VAL A 143 2.00 -0.53 12.64
N ALA A 144 2.18 -0.23 13.93
CA ALA A 144 1.25 -0.66 14.95
C ALA A 144 -0.16 -0.09 14.76
N ALA A 145 -0.28 1.15 14.27
CA ALA A 145 -1.56 1.77 13.93
C ALA A 145 -2.23 1.10 12.72
N VAL A 146 -1.46 0.83 11.63
CA VAL A 146 -1.97 0.04 10.49
C VAL A 146 -2.55 -1.28 10.96
N LEU A 147 -1.79 -2.03 11.77
CA LEU A 147 -2.24 -3.35 12.24
C LEU A 147 -3.47 -3.27 13.13
N ARG A 148 -3.60 -2.23 13.97
CA ARG A 148 -4.80 -2.03 14.80
C ARG A 148 -6.03 -1.69 13.99
N ASP A 149 -5.89 -0.80 13.01
CA ASP A 149 -7.02 -0.32 12.21
C ASP A 149 -7.41 -1.32 11.09
N LYS A 150 -6.43 -2.03 10.49
CA LYS A 150 -6.65 -2.85 9.29
C LYS A 150 -6.72 -4.36 9.55
N VAL A 151 -6.30 -4.83 10.72
CA VAL A 151 -6.42 -6.24 11.11
C VAL A 151 -7.51 -6.38 12.18
N PRO A 152 -8.73 -6.77 11.79
CA PRO A 152 -9.91 -6.70 12.65
C PRO A 152 -9.84 -7.68 13.84
N ASP A 153 -9.35 -8.90 13.59
CA ASP A 153 -9.29 -9.96 14.59
C ASP A 153 -8.02 -9.86 15.45
N ALA A 154 -8.19 -9.80 16.77
CA ALA A 154 -7.09 -9.70 17.71
C ALA A 154 -6.18 -10.94 17.74
N ALA A 155 -6.72 -12.13 17.47
CA ALA A 155 -5.94 -13.36 17.41
C ALA A 155 -5.09 -13.37 16.13
N ALA A 156 -5.69 -13.01 14.98
CA ALA A 156 -4.93 -12.86 13.72
C ALA A 156 -3.81 -11.84 13.85
N ARG A 157 -4.09 -10.69 14.49
CA ARG A 157 -3.08 -9.66 14.75
C ARG A 157 -1.98 -10.18 15.65
N ARG A 158 -2.28 -10.85 16.77
CA ARG A 158 -1.30 -11.46 17.65
C ARG A 158 -0.41 -12.47 16.91
N ASP A 159 -1.01 -13.35 16.11
CA ASP A 159 -0.28 -14.39 15.39
C ASP A 159 0.67 -13.78 14.36
N LEU A 160 0.20 -12.75 13.65
CA LEU A 160 1.00 -12.01 12.68
C LEU A 160 2.21 -11.31 13.34
N VAL A 161 2.03 -10.63 14.49
CA VAL A 161 3.07 -9.77 15.07
C VAL A 161 3.92 -10.46 16.13
N MET A 162 3.35 -11.37 16.93
CA MET A 162 4.04 -12.00 18.05
C MET A 162 4.59 -13.39 17.74
N ARG A 163 4.11 -14.01 16.65
CA ARG A 163 4.57 -15.32 16.19
C ARG A 163 5.29 -15.24 14.85
N GLY A 164 5.21 -14.10 14.13
CA GLY A 164 5.77 -13.94 12.81
C GLY A 164 5.14 -14.85 11.76
N ASP A 165 3.86 -15.25 11.97
CA ASP A 165 3.17 -16.17 11.07
C ASP A 165 3.20 -15.67 9.63
N ARG A 166 3.55 -16.59 8.72
CA ARG A 166 3.47 -16.36 7.28
C ARG A 166 2.10 -16.78 6.77
N VAL A 167 1.24 -15.81 6.51
CA VAL A 167 -0.16 -16.04 6.18
C VAL A 167 -0.33 -16.11 4.66
N ALA A 168 -0.71 -17.29 4.16
CA ALA A 168 -1.05 -17.49 2.73
C ALA A 168 -2.41 -16.88 2.39
N ALA A 169 -2.69 -16.63 1.11
CA ALA A 169 -3.86 -15.88 0.65
C ALA A 169 -5.20 -16.44 1.16
N ALA A 170 -5.43 -17.74 1.08
CA ALA A 170 -6.68 -18.35 1.54
C ALA A 170 -6.90 -18.15 3.05
N GLU A 171 -5.83 -18.24 3.85
CA GLU A 171 -5.88 -17.95 5.28
C GLU A 171 -6.04 -16.45 5.54
N ALA A 172 -5.38 -15.60 4.75
CA ALA A 172 -5.50 -14.16 4.87
C ALA A 172 -6.94 -13.68 4.64
N VAL A 173 -7.66 -14.29 3.67
CA VAL A 173 -9.10 -14.05 3.46
C VAL A 173 -9.91 -14.48 4.68
N ARG A 174 -9.69 -15.70 5.20
CA ARG A 174 -10.42 -16.18 6.37
C ARG A 174 -10.24 -15.32 7.62
N ARG A 175 -9.05 -14.73 7.77
CA ARG A 175 -8.71 -13.83 8.89
C ARG A 175 -9.09 -12.37 8.64
N GLY A 176 -9.67 -12.04 7.48
CA GLY A 176 -10.04 -10.68 7.11
C GLY A 176 -8.83 -9.74 6.91
N LEU A 177 -7.68 -10.29 6.52
CA LEU A 177 -6.47 -9.52 6.20
C LEU A 177 -6.47 -9.02 4.76
N VAL A 178 -7.09 -9.79 3.86
CA VAL A 178 -7.24 -9.44 2.44
C VAL A 178 -8.66 -9.76 1.97
N ASP A 179 -9.10 -9.07 0.93
CA ASP A 179 -10.47 -9.17 0.41
C ASP A 179 -10.67 -10.41 -0.48
N ALA A 180 -9.64 -10.80 -1.24
CA ALA A 180 -9.71 -11.95 -2.11
C ALA A 180 -8.36 -12.64 -2.32
N ALA A 181 -8.42 -13.98 -2.44
CA ALA A 181 -7.35 -14.81 -2.99
C ALA A 181 -7.64 -15.04 -4.48
N VAL A 182 -6.66 -14.72 -5.34
CA VAL A 182 -6.80 -14.84 -6.79
C VAL A 182 -5.90 -15.97 -7.29
N ASP A 183 -6.51 -16.96 -7.94
CA ASP A 183 -5.75 -18.05 -8.57
C ASP A 183 -5.05 -17.56 -9.84
N GLY A 184 -3.96 -18.26 -10.20
CA GLY A 184 -3.18 -17.95 -11.40
C GLY A 184 -1.84 -17.23 -11.15
N GLY A 185 -1.38 -16.50 -12.15
CA GLY A 185 -0.12 -15.75 -12.17
C GLY A 185 -0.21 -14.34 -11.58
N PRO A 186 0.90 -13.60 -11.58
CA PRO A 186 0.89 -12.19 -11.17
C PRO A 186 -0.07 -11.32 -12.00
N GLU A 187 -0.16 -11.61 -13.30
CA GLU A 187 -1.02 -10.92 -14.27
C GLU A 187 -2.50 -11.11 -13.96
N ASP A 188 -2.91 -12.29 -13.44
CA ASP A 188 -4.29 -12.56 -13.04
C ASP A 188 -4.67 -11.74 -11.80
N VAL A 189 -3.75 -11.60 -10.84
CA VAL A 189 -3.95 -10.77 -9.65
C VAL A 189 -4.08 -9.30 -10.04
N VAL A 190 -3.22 -8.82 -10.95
CA VAL A 190 -3.29 -7.45 -11.45
C VAL A 190 -4.61 -7.21 -12.20
N ALA A 191 -5.02 -8.15 -13.07
CA ALA A 191 -6.28 -8.05 -13.80
C ALA A 191 -7.49 -8.00 -12.85
N ALA A 192 -7.51 -8.87 -11.83
CA ALA A 192 -8.55 -8.89 -10.80
C ALA A 192 -8.58 -7.57 -9.99
N ALA A 193 -7.42 -7.05 -9.61
CA ALA A 193 -7.33 -5.79 -8.88
C ALA A 193 -7.78 -4.59 -9.73
N VAL A 194 -7.47 -4.57 -11.02
CA VAL A 194 -7.97 -3.54 -11.95
C VAL A 194 -9.48 -3.66 -12.13
N ALA A 195 -10.01 -4.87 -12.24
CA ALA A 195 -11.46 -5.08 -12.36
C ALA A 195 -12.19 -4.62 -11.07
N GLU A 196 -11.65 -4.90 -9.89
CA GLU A 196 -12.20 -4.41 -8.62
C GLU A 196 -12.13 -2.88 -8.54
N ALA A 197 -11.00 -2.29 -8.91
CA ALA A 197 -10.82 -0.84 -8.94
C ALA A 197 -11.81 -0.16 -9.92
N GLU A 198 -12.03 -0.73 -11.11
CA GLU A 198 -13.05 -0.26 -12.06
C GLU A 198 -14.47 -0.36 -11.49
N ARG A 199 -14.78 -1.46 -10.81
CA ARG A 199 -16.08 -1.66 -10.14
C ARG A 199 -16.33 -0.59 -9.06
N LEU A 200 -15.30 -0.26 -8.27
CA LEU A 200 -15.38 0.78 -7.25
C LEU A 200 -15.50 2.17 -7.90
N ALA A 201 -14.68 2.48 -8.91
CA ALA A 201 -14.72 3.73 -9.64
C ALA A 201 -16.09 3.98 -10.33
N ALA A 202 -16.75 2.90 -10.78
CA ALA A 202 -18.07 2.97 -11.42
C ALA A 202 -19.18 3.47 -10.48
N ARG A 203 -18.95 3.43 -9.15
CA ARG A 203 -19.90 3.94 -8.15
C ARG A 203 -20.07 5.46 -8.21
N GLY A 204 -19.10 6.17 -8.80
CA GLY A 204 -19.18 7.63 -8.95
C GLY A 204 -19.25 8.39 -7.63
N TRP A 205 -18.59 7.87 -6.59
CA TRP A 205 -18.59 8.49 -5.27
C TRP A 205 -17.98 9.89 -5.27
N ASP A 206 -18.47 10.74 -4.39
CA ASP A 206 -17.82 12.02 -4.12
C ASP A 206 -16.43 11.78 -3.53
N GLY A 207 -15.41 12.30 -4.20
CA GLY A 207 -14.03 12.01 -3.86
C GLY A 207 -13.60 12.63 -2.51
N GLU A 208 -14.19 13.74 -2.09
CA GLU A 208 -13.92 14.33 -0.79
C GLU A 208 -14.52 13.47 0.31
N ALA A 209 -15.76 13.02 0.13
CA ALA A 209 -16.39 12.10 1.05
C ALA A 209 -15.60 10.79 1.19
N VAL A 210 -15.07 10.23 0.08
CA VAL A 210 -14.22 9.04 0.12
C VAL A 210 -12.97 9.25 0.98
N ALA A 211 -12.28 10.37 0.79
CA ALA A 211 -11.07 10.67 1.57
C ALA A 211 -11.38 10.87 3.06
N GLU A 212 -12.43 11.64 3.38
CA GLU A 212 -12.78 11.92 4.78
C GLU A 212 -13.33 10.69 5.51
N ILE A 213 -14.14 9.86 4.84
CA ILE A 213 -14.63 8.58 5.41
C ILE A 213 -13.45 7.64 5.68
N ARG A 214 -12.49 7.54 4.75
CA ARG A 214 -11.28 6.71 4.94
C ARG A 214 -10.47 7.15 6.15
N LYS A 215 -10.24 8.46 6.33
CA LYS A 215 -9.54 9.01 7.50
C LYS A 215 -10.30 8.74 8.79
N ALA A 216 -11.63 8.87 8.77
CA ALA A 216 -12.48 8.59 9.93
C ALA A 216 -12.57 7.10 10.25
N ALA A 217 -12.56 6.22 9.25
CA ALA A 217 -12.57 4.77 9.44
C ALA A 217 -11.25 4.23 10.03
N TRP A 218 -10.14 4.92 9.79
CA TRP A 218 -8.80 4.51 10.22
C TRP A 218 -8.14 5.59 11.10
N PRO A 219 -8.71 5.91 12.28
CA PRO A 219 -8.34 7.10 13.05
C PRO A 219 -6.94 7.00 13.67
N GLN A 220 -6.50 5.79 14.07
CA GLN A 220 -5.18 5.61 14.64
C GLN A 220 -4.11 5.76 13.57
N LEU A 221 -4.32 5.14 12.40
CA LEU A 221 -3.42 5.26 11.26
C LEU A 221 -3.36 6.71 10.78
N TRP A 222 -4.50 7.36 10.55
CA TRP A 222 -4.54 8.76 10.15
C TRP A 222 -3.84 9.67 11.16
N GLY A 223 -4.06 9.45 12.46
CA GLY A 223 -3.39 10.19 13.53
C GLY A 223 -1.86 10.13 13.46
N GLN A 224 -1.30 9.01 12.99
CA GLN A 224 0.16 8.85 12.87
C GLN A 224 0.74 9.48 11.60
N VAL A 225 -0.03 9.61 10.52
CA VAL A 225 0.52 10.00 9.22
C VAL A 225 0.09 11.38 8.72
N LYS A 226 -0.95 11.99 9.29
CA LYS A 226 -1.58 13.24 8.79
C LYS A 226 -0.63 14.41 8.57
N ASP A 227 0.43 14.51 9.37
CA ASP A 227 1.38 15.62 9.34
C ASP A 227 2.55 15.36 8.36
N HIS A 228 2.55 14.21 7.65
CA HIS A 228 3.62 13.80 6.73
C HIS A 228 3.23 13.88 5.25
N GLY A 229 1.96 13.89 4.91
CA GLY A 229 1.46 13.95 3.53
C GLY A 229 1.66 15.31 2.86
N ALA A 230 1.60 15.32 1.53
CA ALA A 230 1.67 16.56 0.73
C ALA A 230 0.36 17.37 0.76
N GLY A 231 -0.57 17.12 1.61
CA GLY A 231 -1.90 17.75 1.58
C GLY A 231 -2.69 17.40 0.30
N PRO A 232 -4.01 17.61 0.27
CA PRO A 232 -4.79 17.30 -0.91
C PRO A 232 -4.27 18.11 -2.11
N ALA A 233 -3.81 17.43 -3.15
CA ALA A 233 -3.57 18.07 -4.43
C ALA A 233 -4.90 18.76 -4.82
N GLN A 234 -4.88 20.09 -4.91
CA GLN A 234 -6.05 20.86 -5.30
C GLN A 234 -6.48 20.39 -6.69
N ALA A 235 -7.61 19.69 -6.75
CA ALA A 235 -8.27 19.48 -8.02
C ALA A 235 -8.62 20.86 -8.62
N PRO A 236 -8.50 21.06 -9.95
CA PRO A 236 -8.91 22.31 -10.55
C PRO A 236 -10.39 22.54 -10.20
N ALA A 237 -10.66 23.74 -9.69
CA ALA A 237 -12.00 24.18 -9.32
C ALA A 237 -12.93 24.14 -10.55
N GLY A 238 -13.94 23.31 -10.51
CA GLY A 238 -14.99 23.33 -11.51
C GLY A 238 -15.60 21.97 -11.79
N VAL A 239 -16.48 21.50 -10.95
CA VAL A 239 -17.80 20.94 -11.32
C VAL A 239 -18.59 20.81 -10.01
N ARG A 240 -19.60 21.62 -9.83
CA ARG A 240 -20.59 21.44 -8.75
C ARG A 240 -21.55 20.32 -9.16
N PRO A 241 -21.80 19.30 -8.33
CA PRO A 241 -22.90 18.38 -8.57
C PRO A 241 -24.22 19.14 -8.46
N ARG A 242 -25.11 18.94 -9.41
CA ARG A 242 -26.52 19.32 -9.25
C ARG A 242 -27.17 18.31 -8.29
N LEU A 243 -27.83 18.83 -7.25
CA LEU A 243 -28.77 18.09 -6.43
C LEU A 243 -29.91 17.52 -7.26
#